data_ef9347caa4c8d5b700a6aa2b43d65a87
#
_entry.id   ef9347caa4c8d5b700a6aa2b43d65a87
#
_cell.length_a   1.000
_cell.length_b   1.000
_cell.length_c   1.000
_cell.angle_alpha   90.00
_cell.angle_beta   90.00
_cell.angle_gamma   90.00
#
_symmetry.space_group_name_H-M   'P 1'
#
loop_
_entity.id
_entity.type
_entity.pdbx_description
1 polymer ?
#
loop_
_entity_poly.entity_id
_entity_poly.type
_entity_poly.pdbx_seq_one_letter_code
_entity_poly.pdbx_strand_id
1 'polypeptide(L)'
;MKIHDFDTRFFDYARTWMAMHPGMTEKQVEDSYNEIMLNWLNAPAKWLDGEKPGEYFLRYSEPKDLLKLLEEYNKRDIGLPEPLYSRVVSIGQPCVPGLMRIAADGDRPESLRATALALLRDIDSDDARDLYVDLTCRGDEGDEISELAADILSDGDGSRIGALLERYDDAGEFGQQRILGICANFPGDDRILSYMLDKLRNRPQQRALYASFLGKLGDPRAIDAMKPFLTLTDIGYLDYIELRNAIEELGGDPGEERTFYGDPDYEAMRNI
;
A
#
# COMPACT_ATOMS: atom_id res chain seq x y z
N MET A 1 -27.74 -16.50 3.56
CA MET A 1 -27.53 -15.18 2.95
C MET A 1 -27.52 -15.33 1.43
N LYS A 2 -28.17 -14.42 0.70
CA LYS A 2 -28.16 -14.43 -0.76
C LYS A 2 -27.00 -13.54 -1.23
N ILE A 3 -26.10 -14.10 -2.02
CA ILE A 3 -24.97 -13.37 -2.60
C ILE A 3 -25.36 -12.96 -4.02
N HIS A 4 -25.18 -11.69 -4.34
CA HIS A 4 -25.45 -11.11 -5.65
C HIS A 4 -24.15 -10.57 -6.22
N ASP A 5 -23.93 -10.74 -7.50
CA ASP A 5 -22.82 -10.13 -8.22
C ASP A 5 -23.23 -8.69 -8.63
N PHE A 6 -22.79 -7.73 -7.82
CA PHE A 6 -23.09 -6.31 -8.03
C PHE A 6 -22.30 -5.74 -9.21
N ASP A 7 -21.08 -6.19 -9.43
CA ASP A 7 -20.23 -5.69 -10.50
C ASP A 7 -20.80 -6.04 -11.87
N THR A 8 -21.18 -7.31 -12.07
CA THR A 8 -21.87 -7.72 -13.32
C THR A 8 -23.15 -6.91 -13.54
N ARG A 9 -23.92 -6.64 -12.48
CA ARG A 9 -25.15 -5.84 -12.58
C ARG A 9 -24.90 -4.37 -12.90
N PHE A 10 -23.85 -3.81 -12.35
CA PHE A 10 -23.43 -2.46 -12.67
C PHE A 10 -22.94 -2.35 -14.12
N PHE A 11 -22.11 -3.30 -14.58
CA PHE A 11 -21.67 -3.32 -15.99
C PHE A 11 -22.81 -3.42 -16.98
N ASP A 12 -23.83 -4.23 -16.70
CA ASP A 12 -25.02 -4.32 -17.55
C ASP A 12 -25.81 -3.00 -17.58
N TYR A 13 -25.91 -2.32 -16.43
CA TYR A 13 -26.53 -1.01 -16.33
C TYR A 13 -25.74 0.04 -17.11
N ALA A 14 -24.42 0.12 -16.88
CA ALA A 14 -23.55 1.07 -17.56
C ALA A 14 -23.55 0.87 -19.10
N ARG A 15 -23.55 -0.38 -19.55
CA ARG A 15 -23.69 -0.71 -20.99
C ARG A 15 -25.01 -0.19 -21.57
N THR A 16 -26.11 -0.36 -20.84
CA THR A 16 -27.43 0.14 -21.25
C THR A 16 -27.44 1.66 -21.29
N TRP A 17 -26.83 2.30 -20.29
CA TRP A 17 -26.72 3.75 -20.24
C TRP A 17 -25.89 4.30 -21.42
N MET A 18 -24.74 3.69 -21.74
CA MET A 18 -23.94 4.05 -22.91
C MET A 18 -24.69 3.91 -24.23
N ALA A 19 -25.49 2.85 -24.38
CA ALA A 19 -26.32 2.65 -25.58
C ALA A 19 -27.38 3.75 -25.77
N MET A 20 -27.83 4.38 -24.69
CA MET A 20 -28.76 5.52 -24.72
C MET A 20 -28.08 6.88 -24.99
N HIS A 21 -26.73 6.92 -24.93
CA HIS A 21 -25.92 8.13 -25.16
C HIS A 21 -24.92 7.91 -26.31
N PRO A 22 -25.41 7.62 -27.55
CA PRO A 22 -24.54 7.37 -28.68
C PRO A 22 -23.77 8.67 -29.06
N GLY A 23 -22.47 8.55 -29.22
CA GLY A 23 -21.60 9.68 -29.64
C GLY A 23 -20.75 10.27 -28.52
N MET A 24 -20.82 9.76 -27.30
CA MET A 24 -19.85 10.09 -26.26
C MET A 24 -18.48 9.47 -26.57
N THR A 25 -17.43 10.24 -26.35
CA THR A 25 -16.05 9.74 -26.40
C THR A 25 -15.74 8.91 -25.14
N GLU A 26 -14.70 8.06 -25.20
CA GLU A 26 -14.24 7.29 -24.03
C GLU A 26 -13.97 8.18 -22.81
N LYS A 27 -13.33 9.34 -23.03
CA LYS A 27 -13.07 10.31 -21.97
C LYS A 27 -14.35 10.85 -21.33
N GLN A 28 -15.38 11.14 -22.13
CA GLN A 28 -16.67 11.61 -21.62
C GLN A 28 -17.41 10.53 -20.82
N VAL A 29 -17.27 9.24 -21.21
CA VAL A 29 -17.81 8.11 -20.44
C VAL A 29 -17.06 7.97 -19.11
N GLU A 30 -15.74 8.09 -19.12
CA GLU A 30 -14.89 8.07 -17.92
C GLU A 30 -15.25 9.21 -16.96
N ASP A 31 -15.37 10.45 -17.48
CA ASP A 31 -15.78 11.61 -16.70
C ASP A 31 -17.19 11.46 -16.09
N SER A 32 -18.08 10.67 -16.74
CA SER A 32 -19.44 10.38 -16.26
C SER A 32 -19.54 9.17 -15.34
N TYR A 33 -18.46 8.42 -15.11
CA TYR A 33 -18.50 7.17 -14.35
C TYR A 33 -19.13 7.32 -12.96
N ASN A 34 -18.75 8.35 -12.23
CA ASN A 34 -19.29 8.62 -10.89
C ASN A 34 -20.80 8.91 -10.92
N GLU A 35 -21.28 9.63 -11.92
CA GLU A 35 -22.70 9.91 -12.09
C GLU A 35 -23.48 8.63 -12.42
N ILE A 36 -22.95 7.81 -13.33
CA ILE A 36 -23.55 6.52 -13.72
C ILE A 36 -23.65 5.61 -12.49
N MET A 37 -22.58 5.52 -11.70
CA MET A 37 -22.54 4.71 -10.47
C MET A 37 -23.55 5.22 -9.44
N LEU A 38 -23.60 6.52 -9.17
CA LEU A 38 -24.55 7.12 -8.23
C LEU A 38 -26.01 6.88 -8.66
N ASN A 39 -26.30 7.04 -9.96
CA ASN A 39 -27.62 6.79 -10.50
C ASN A 39 -28.02 5.31 -10.34
N TRP A 40 -27.11 4.39 -10.62
CA TRP A 40 -27.34 2.96 -10.43
C TRP A 40 -27.56 2.59 -8.96
N LEU A 41 -26.74 3.08 -8.05
CA LEU A 41 -26.88 2.84 -6.61
C LEU A 41 -28.22 3.30 -6.04
N ASN A 42 -28.81 4.36 -6.63
CA ASN A 42 -30.07 4.95 -6.18
C ASN A 42 -31.30 4.47 -6.95
N ALA A 43 -31.12 3.71 -8.03
CA ALA A 43 -32.24 3.19 -8.82
C ALA A 43 -32.79 1.88 -8.22
N PRO A 44 -34.13 1.74 -8.05
CA PRO A 44 -34.75 0.47 -7.63
C PRO A 44 -34.41 -0.67 -8.61
N ALA A 45 -33.88 -1.78 -8.09
CA ALA A 45 -33.39 -2.89 -8.88
C ALA A 45 -34.33 -4.11 -8.79
N LYS A 46 -34.83 -4.60 -9.92
CA LYS A 46 -35.74 -5.78 -9.95
C LYS A 46 -35.06 -7.04 -9.37
N TRP A 47 -33.76 -7.21 -9.55
CA TRP A 47 -33.00 -8.34 -9.02
C TRP A 47 -32.77 -8.29 -7.51
N LEU A 48 -33.08 -7.13 -6.88
CA LEU A 48 -33.10 -6.90 -5.42
C LEU A 48 -34.58 -6.71 -4.92
N ASP A 49 -35.57 -7.26 -5.62
CA ASP A 49 -36.96 -7.16 -5.24
C ASP A 49 -37.48 -5.71 -5.12
N GLY A 50 -36.85 -4.79 -5.88
CA GLY A 50 -37.20 -3.37 -5.91
C GLY A 50 -36.37 -2.49 -4.94
N GLU A 51 -35.47 -3.08 -4.20
CA GLU A 51 -34.57 -2.29 -3.36
C GLU A 51 -33.45 -1.64 -4.19
N LYS A 52 -32.87 -0.56 -3.65
CA LYS A 52 -31.75 0.12 -4.26
C LYS A 52 -30.43 -0.60 -3.93
N PRO A 53 -29.52 -0.78 -4.91
CA PRO A 53 -28.22 -1.37 -4.66
C PRO A 53 -27.44 -0.72 -3.51
N GLY A 54 -27.43 0.62 -3.43
CA GLY A 54 -26.72 1.37 -2.37
C GLY A 54 -27.28 1.16 -0.97
N GLU A 55 -28.54 0.74 -0.84
CA GLU A 55 -29.20 0.54 0.45
C GLU A 55 -29.27 -0.94 0.87
N TYR A 56 -28.94 -1.87 -0.03
CA TYR A 56 -29.16 -3.30 0.18
C TYR A 56 -28.53 -3.86 1.45
N PHE A 57 -27.35 -3.43 1.82
CA PHE A 57 -26.62 -3.92 3.00
C PHE A 57 -26.97 -3.19 4.30
N LEU A 58 -27.81 -2.14 4.27
CA LEU A 58 -28.24 -1.43 5.48
C LEU A 58 -29.05 -2.33 6.43
N ARG A 59 -29.64 -3.42 5.93
CA ARG A 59 -30.34 -4.44 6.71
C ARG A 59 -29.46 -5.24 7.66
N TYR A 60 -28.15 -5.24 7.44
CA TYR A 60 -27.19 -5.93 8.28
C TYR A 60 -26.60 -4.94 9.28
N SER A 61 -26.91 -5.11 10.57
CA SER A 61 -26.39 -4.28 11.67
C SER A 61 -25.37 -5.01 12.55
N GLU A 62 -25.37 -6.35 12.49
CA GLU A 62 -24.51 -7.16 13.31
C GLU A 62 -23.15 -7.39 12.62
N PRO A 63 -22.02 -7.08 13.28
CA PRO A 63 -20.67 -7.26 12.72
C PRO A 63 -20.43 -8.67 12.19
N LYS A 64 -20.87 -9.71 12.93
CA LYS A 64 -20.70 -11.12 12.53
C LYS A 64 -21.35 -11.44 11.17
N ASP A 65 -22.47 -10.79 10.84
CA ASP A 65 -23.19 -11.05 9.59
C ASP A 65 -22.48 -10.37 8.42
N LEU A 66 -21.92 -9.17 8.65
CA LEU A 66 -21.11 -8.46 7.67
C LEU A 66 -19.80 -9.21 7.38
N LEU A 67 -19.08 -9.64 8.41
CA LEU A 67 -17.86 -10.42 8.23
C LEU A 67 -18.10 -11.74 7.50
N LYS A 68 -19.24 -12.41 7.81
CA LYS A 68 -19.62 -13.61 7.08
C LYS A 68 -19.92 -13.32 5.60
N LEU A 69 -20.48 -12.16 5.28
CA LEU A 69 -20.66 -11.73 3.90
C LEU A 69 -19.32 -11.53 3.18
N LEU A 70 -18.33 -10.88 3.81
CA LEU A 70 -16.98 -10.74 3.25
C LEU A 70 -16.40 -12.12 2.89
N GLU A 71 -16.45 -13.07 3.83
CA GLU A 71 -15.98 -14.44 3.60
C GLU A 71 -16.72 -15.15 2.46
N GLU A 72 -18.06 -14.99 2.36
CA GLU A 72 -18.86 -15.62 1.31
C GLU A 72 -18.60 -15.01 -0.08
N TYR A 73 -18.39 -13.69 -0.17
CA TYR A 73 -17.97 -13.03 -1.42
C TYR A 73 -16.62 -13.53 -1.88
N ASN A 74 -15.63 -13.53 -0.98
CA ASN A 74 -14.28 -14.03 -1.28
C ASN A 74 -14.29 -15.51 -1.68
N LYS A 75 -15.01 -16.37 -0.94
CA LYS A 75 -15.11 -17.81 -1.23
C LYS A 75 -15.69 -18.11 -2.61
N ARG A 76 -16.53 -17.24 -3.14
CA ARG A 76 -17.19 -17.41 -4.46
C ARG A 76 -16.42 -16.71 -5.58
N ASP A 77 -15.31 -16.08 -5.25
CA ASP A 77 -14.53 -15.28 -6.21
C ASP A 77 -15.39 -14.21 -6.92
N ILE A 78 -16.25 -13.55 -6.13
CA ILE A 78 -17.08 -12.44 -6.58
C ILE A 78 -16.54 -11.16 -5.94
N GLY A 79 -16.39 -10.11 -6.74
CA GLY A 79 -15.94 -8.79 -6.27
C GLY A 79 -16.77 -8.29 -5.08
N LEU A 80 -16.06 -7.73 -4.07
CA LEU A 80 -16.73 -7.17 -2.89
C LEU A 80 -17.52 -5.92 -3.29
N PRO A 81 -18.88 -5.90 -3.13
CA PRO A 81 -19.67 -4.73 -3.48
C PRO A 81 -19.27 -3.51 -2.64
N GLU A 82 -19.09 -2.36 -3.31
CA GLU A 82 -18.84 -1.09 -2.62
C GLU A 82 -19.87 -0.80 -1.51
N PRO A 83 -21.20 -0.99 -1.68
CA PRO A 83 -22.13 -0.79 -0.58
C PRO A 83 -21.93 -1.72 0.63
N LEU A 84 -21.36 -2.92 0.44
CA LEU A 84 -20.98 -3.80 1.57
C LEU A 84 -19.75 -3.26 2.26
N TYR A 85 -18.73 -2.86 1.49
CA TYR A 85 -17.51 -2.23 2.02
C TYR A 85 -17.87 -1.01 2.86
N SER A 86 -18.60 -0.05 2.30
CA SER A 86 -19.09 1.14 2.98
C SER A 86 -19.94 0.83 4.23
N ARG A 87 -20.73 -0.26 4.18
CA ARG A 87 -21.50 -0.67 5.35
C ARG A 87 -20.62 -1.14 6.50
N VAL A 88 -19.57 -1.93 6.23
CA VAL A 88 -18.60 -2.37 7.25
C VAL A 88 -17.89 -1.17 7.86
N VAL A 89 -17.41 -0.23 7.03
CA VAL A 89 -16.78 1.02 7.51
C VAL A 89 -17.76 1.84 8.36
N SER A 90 -19.02 1.96 7.95
CA SER A 90 -20.07 2.68 8.70
C SER A 90 -20.38 2.08 10.07
N ILE A 91 -20.32 0.76 10.23
CA ILE A 91 -20.45 0.08 11.54
C ILE A 91 -19.20 0.36 12.39
N GLY A 92 -18.02 0.39 11.77
CA GLY A 92 -16.78 0.83 12.38
C GLY A 92 -16.25 -0.10 13.47
N GLN A 93 -15.91 0.46 14.63
CA GLN A 93 -15.23 -0.23 15.74
C GLN A 93 -15.79 -1.62 16.12
N PRO A 94 -17.11 -1.88 16.11
CA PRO A 94 -17.64 -3.21 16.35
C PRO A 94 -17.15 -4.30 15.39
N CYS A 95 -16.72 -3.94 14.17
CA CYS A 95 -16.17 -4.89 13.18
C CYS A 95 -14.67 -5.18 13.41
N VAL A 96 -13.93 -4.27 14.04
CA VAL A 96 -12.46 -4.32 14.19
C VAL A 96 -11.94 -5.64 14.73
N PRO A 97 -12.42 -6.21 15.84
CA PRO A 97 -11.85 -7.46 16.36
C PRO A 97 -11.99 -8.65 15.40
N GLY A 98 -13.03 -8.65 14.57
CA GLY A 98 -13.24 -9.68 13.56
C GLY A 98 -12.36 -9.49 12.34
N LEU A 99 -12.20 -8.25 11.88
CA LEU A 99 -11.31 -7.89 10.77
C LEU A 99 -9.85 -8.17 11.12
N MET A 100 -9.41 -7.82 12.33
CA MET A 100 -8.05 -8.13 12.81
C MET A 100 -7.77 -9.64 12.80
N ARG A 101 -8.73 -10.48 13.24
CA ARG A 101 -8.59 -11.94 13.16
C ARG A 101 -8.46 -12.44 11.73
N ILE A 102 -9.23 -11.88 10.79
CA ILE A 102 -9.13 -12.24 9.38
C ILE A 102 -7.76 -11.84 8.82
N ALA A 103 -7.31 -10.63 9.08
CA ALA A 103 -6.03 -10.12 8.56
C ALA A 103 -4.82 -10.88 9.11
N ALA A 104 -4.87 -11.27 10.40
CA ALA A 104 -3.77 -11.98 11.08
C ALA A 104 -3.69 -13.48 10.75
N ASP A 105 -4.77 -14.09 10.27
CA ASP A 105 -4.87 -15.52 10.03
C ASP A 105 -4.22 -15.91 8.70
N GLY A 106 -3.00 -16.48 8.76
CA GLY A 106 -2.23 -16.90 7.58
C GLY A 106 -2.87 -18.03 6.77
N ASP A 107 -3.82 -18.78 7.34
CA ASP A 107 -4.55 -19.84 6.64
C ASP A 107 -5.69 -19.30 5.77
N ARG A 108 -6.00 -18.01 5.88
CA ARG A 108 -7.02 -17.33 5.07
C ARG A 108 -6.49 -16.90 3.71
N PRO A 109 -7.36 -16.84 2.68
CA PRO A 109 -7.00 -16.29 1.38
C PRO A 109 -6.42 -14.89 1.51
N GLU A 110 -5.33 -14.62 0.79
CA GLU A 110 -4.63 -13.34 0.81
C GLU A 110 -5.53 -12.18 0.42
N SER A 111 -6.38 -12.36 -0.61
CA SER A 111 -7.38 -11.36 -1.03
C SER A 111 -8.35 -10.98 0.09
N LEU A 112 -8.77 -11.93 0.93
CA LEU A 112 -9.62 -11.66 2.09
C LEU A 112 -8.87 -10.92 3.20
N ARG A 113 -7.61 -11.28 3.44
CA ARG A 113 -6.74 -10.62 4.41
C ARG A 113 -6.44 -9.18 4.01
N ALA A 114 -6.12 -8.96 2.73
CA ALA A 114 -5.91 -7.63 2.17
C ALA A 114 -7.17 -6.76 2.29
N THR A 115 -8.35 -7.32 1.97
CA THR A 115 -9.64 -6.63 2.17
C THR A 115 -9.85 -6.23 3.62
N ALA A 116 -9.52 -7.11 4.57
CA ALA A 116 -9.65 -6.81 5.99
C ALA A 116 -8.70 -5.68 6.44
N LEU A 117 -7.47 -5.63 5.93
CA LEU A 117 -6.53 -4.53 6.19
C LEU A 117 -7.03 -3.20 5.63
N ALA A 118 -7.55 -3.20 4.39
CA ALA A 118 -8.13 -2.00 3.78
C ALA A 118 -9.31 -1.46 4.60
N LEU A 119 -10.21 -2.35 5.05
CA LEU A 119 -11.33 -1.99 5.92
C LEU A 119 -10.87 -1.44 7.28
N LEU A 120 -9.86 -2.05 7.90
CA LEU A 120 -9.29 -1.58 9.17
C LEU A 120 -8.65 -0.20 9.02
N ARG A 121 -7.95 0.07 7.91
CA ARG A 121 -7.42 1.39 7.58
C ARG A 121 -8.53 2.43 7.48
N ASP A 122 -9.59 2.15 6.71
CA ASP A 122 -10.67 3.10 6.46
C ASP A 122 -11.59 3.30 7.68
N ILE A 123 -11.62 2.35 8.63
CA ILE A 123 -12.23 2.52 9.95
C ILE A 123 -11.37 3.40 10.87
N ASP A 124 -10.07 3.54 10.58
CA ASP A 124 -9.07 4.29 11.36
C ASP A 124 -9.03 3.83 12.84
N SER A 125 -8.81 2.53 13.02
CA SER A 125 -8.78 1.94 14.37
C SER A 125 -7.38 1.96 14.97
N ASP A 126 -7.22 2.57 16.14
CA ASP A 126 -5.96 2.51 16.90
C ASP A 126 -5.56 1.07 17.25
N ASP A 127 -6.52 0.20 17.55
CA ASP A 127 -6.26 -1.21 17.86
C ASP A 127 -5.61 -1.95 16.69
N ALA A 128 -5.90 -1.54 15.43
CA ALA A 128 -5.32 -2.16 14.24
C ALA A 128 -3.87 -1.74 13.99
N ARG A 129 -3.41 -0.62 14.55
CA ARG A 129 -2.05 -0.10 14.31
C ARG A 129 -0.96 -1.05 14.82
N ASP A 130 -1.19 -1.72 15.94
CA ASP A 130 -0.25 -2.71 16.46
C ASP A 130 -0.22 -4.00 15.60
N LEU A 131 -1.35 -4.36 14.99
CA LEU A 131 -1.40 -5.44 14.00
C LEU A 131 -0.58 -5.08 12.75
N TYR A 132 -0.65 -3.84 12.25
CA TYR A 132 0.18 -3.42 11.12
C TYR A 132 1.67 -3.50 11.44
N VAL A 133 2.09 -3.10 12.65
CA VAL A 133 3.48 -3.27 13.11
C VAL A 133 3.88 -4.74 13.09
N ASP A 134 3.04 -5.61 13.64
CA ASP A 134 3.29 -7.06 13.68
C ASP A 134 3.43 -7.67 12.28
N LEU A 135 2.56 -7.31 11.35
CA LEU A 135 2.58 -7.81 9.98
C LEU A 135 3.80 -7.28 9.20
N THR A 136 4.13 -5.99 9.34
CA THR A 136 5.30 -5.37 8.71
C THR A 136 6.61 -6.07 9.10
N CYS A 137 6.75 -6.46 10.37
CA CYS A 137 7.97 -7.13 10.87
C CYS A 137 8.09 -8.58 10.42
N ARG A 138 7.02 -9.20 9.94
CA ARG A 138 6.97 -10.59 9.48
C ARG A 138 7.02 -10.67 7.96
N GLY A 139 7.02 -11.88 7.45
CA GLY A 139 6.95 -12.16 6.02
C GLY A 139 8.30 -12.09 5.32
N ASP A 140 8.37 -12.88 4.28
CA ASP A 140 9.52 -12.97 3.39
C ASP A 140 9.44 -11.94 2.26
N GLU A 141 10.30 -12.06 1.27
CA GLU A 141 10.26 -11.26 0.05
C GLU A 141 8.92 -11.47 -0.69
N GLY A 142 8.28 -10.38 -1.06
CA GLY A 142 7.02 -10.42 -1.82
C GLY A 142 5.79 -10.85 -1.02
N ASP A 143 5.84 -10.85 0.33
CA ASP A 143 4.65 -11.04 1.17
C ASP A 143 3.73 -9.82 1.06
N GLU A 144 2.70 -9.91 0.19
CA GLU A 144 1.79 -8.81 -0.12
C GLU A 144 1.06 -8.25 1.12
N ILE A 145 0.78 -9.07 2.12
CA ILE A 145 0.13 -8.64 3.36
C ILE A 145 1.08 -7.77 4.20
N SER A 146 2.34 -8.16 4.28
CA SER A 146 3.36 -7.40 5.00
C SER A 146 3.70 -6.09 4.29
N GLU A 147 3.75 -6.09 2.95
CA GLU A 147 3.92 -4.87 2.15
C GLU A 147 2.72 -3.91 2.35
N LEU A 148 1.48 -4.42 2.25
CA LEU A 148 0.28 -3.61 2.46
C LEU A 148 0.23 -3.00 3.88
N ALA A 149 0.63 -3.77 4.91
CA ALA A 149 0.71 -3.26 6.27
C ALA A 149 1.77 -2.16 6.41
N ALA A 150 2.91 -2.31 5.72
CA ALA A 150 3.97 -1.31 5.69
C ALA A 150 3.52 -0.02 4.98
N ASP A 151 2.81 -0.13 3.87
CA ASP A 151 2.24 1.02 3.14
C ASP A 151 1.25 1.80 4.03
N ILE A 152 0.35 1.09 4.74
CA ILE A 152 -0.59 1.73 5.66
C ILE A 152 0.13 2.51 6.77
N LEU A 153 1.22 1.95 7.32
CA LEU A 153 2.03 2.65 8.34
C LEU A 153 2.83 3.82 7.74
N SER A 154 3.28 3.69 6.50
CA SER A 154 4.04 4.71 5.78
C SER A 154 3.19 5.96 5.49
N ASP A 155 1.89 5.75 5.19
CA ASP A 155 0.90 6.80 4.95
C ASP A 155 0.33 7.39 6.25
N GLY A 156 0.66 6.80 7.40
CA GLY A 156 0.15 7.18 8.72
C GLY A 156 0.82 8.41 9.32
N ASP A 157 0.61 8.60 10.62
CA ASP A 157 1.06 9.76 11.39
C ASP A 157 2.44 9.58 12.07
N GLY A 158 3.12 8.47 11.83
CA GLY A 158 4.40 8.13 12.47
C GLY A 158 4.30 7.71 13.94
N SER A 159 3.10 7.61 14.52
CA SER A 159 2.90 7.26 15.95
C SER A 159 3.46 5.87 16.32
N ARG A 160 3.72 4.98 15.35
CA ARG A 160 4.25 3.63 15.56
C ARG A 160 5.72 3.45 15.23
N ILE A 161 6.44 4.52 14.87
CA ILE A 161 7.90 4.45 14.57
C ILE A 161 8.68 3.88 15.76
N GLY A 162 8.38 4.30 16.98
CA GLY A 162 9.01 3.75 18.18
C GLY A 162 8.83 2.23 18.29
N ALA A 163 7.62 1.73 18.07
CA ALA A 163 7.31 0.30 18.13
C ALA A 163 8.00 -0.51 17.01
N LEU A 164 8.11 0.05 15.81
CA LEU A 164 8.85 -0.55 14.69
C LEU A 164 10.36 -0.65 15.02
N LEU A 165 10.96 0.40 15.55
CA LEU A 165 12.37 0.43 15.91
C LEU A 165 12.70 -0.50 17.07
N GLU A 166 11.78 -0.73 18.01
CA GLU A 166 11.94 -1.71 19.10
C GLU A 166 11.98 -3.16 18.56
N ARG A 167 11.36 -3.42 17.41
CA ARG A 167 11.34 -4.75 16.78
C ARG A 167 12.39 -4.94 15.69
N TYR A 168 13.16 -3.91 15.38
CA TYR A 168 14.09 -3.91 14.25
C TYR A 168 15.09 -5.06 14.31
N ASP A 169 15.72 -5.27 15.47
CA ASP A 169 16.75 -6.30 15.63
C ASP A 169 16.18 -7.74 15.58
N ASP A 170 14.91 -7.91 15.95
CA ASP A 170 14.21 -9.20 15.92
C ASP A 170 13.58 -9.49 14.56
N ALA A 171 13.44 -8.49 13.69
CA ALA A 171 12.86 -8.65 12.36
C ALA A 171 13.85 -9.31 11.39
N GLY A 172 13.33 -10.15 10.49
CA GLY A 172 14.10 -10.68 9.37
C GLY A 172 14.55 -9.59 8.40
N GLU A 173 15.40 -9.93 7.43
CA GLU A 173 16.00 -8.96 6.50
C GLU A 173 14.94 -8.10 5.79
N PHE A 174 13.87 -8.70 5.27
CA PHE A 174 12.78 -7.97 4.59
C PHE A 174 11.94 -7.14 5.55
N GLY A 175 11.72 -7.63 6.79
CA GLY A 175 11.09 -6.84 7.85
C GLY A 175 11.91 -5.61 8.21
N GLN A 176 13.23 -5.74 8.38
CA GLN A 176 14.13 -4.61 8.60
C GLN A 176 14.10 -3.59 7.45
N GLN A 177 14.06 -4.08 6.21
CA GLN A 177 13.96 -3.22 5.03
C GLN A 177 12.65 -2.42 5.03
N ARG A 178 11.50 -3.07 5.27
CA ARG A 178 10.20 -2.41 5.37
C ARG A 178 10.18 -1.38 6.50
N ILE A 179 10.69 -1.73 7.69
CA ILE A 179 10.80 -0.80 8.82
C ILE A 179 11.58 0.45 8.43
N LEU A 180 12.76 0.31 7.81
CA LEU A 180 13.57 1.46 7.40
C LEU A 180 12.90 2.27 6.29
N GLY A 181 12.20 1.62 5.34
CA GLY A 181 11.40 2.29 4.32
C GLY A 181 10.30 3.17 4.89
N ILE A 182 9.58 2.69 5.91
CA ILE A 182 8.59 3.48 6.66
C ILE A 182 9.30 4.63 7.40
N CYS A 183 10.35 4.32 8.16
CA CYS A 183 11.07 5.29 8.98
C CYS A 183 11.69 6.43 8.15
N ALA A 184 11.98 6.20 6.86
CA ALA A 184 12.45 7.23 5.95
C ALA A 184 11.50 8.43 5.81
N ASN A 185 10.19 8.25 6.08
CA ASN A 185 9.20 9.32 6.05
C ASN A 185 9.13 10.14 7.35
N PHE A 186 9.73 9.66 8.44
CA PHE A 186 9.53 10.20 9.79
C PHE A 186 10.87 10.49 10.47
N PRO A 187 11.56 11.59 10.10
CA PRO A 187 12.83 11.96 10.73
C PRO A 187 12.68 12.31 12.20
N GLY A 188 13.75 12.16 12.98
CA GLY A 188 13.81 12.61 14.37
C GLY A 188 14.36 11.60 15.38
N ASP A 189 14.49 10.32 15.02
CA ASP A 189 15.14 9.31 15.86
C ASP A 189 16.51 8.93 15.27
N ASP A 190 17.58 9.18 16.02
CA ASP A 190 18.95 8.93 15.57
C ASP A 190 19.25 7.45 15.24
N ARG A 191 18.46 6.51 15.76
CA ARG A 191 18.57 5.09 15.41
C ARG A 191 18.32 4.84 13.94
N ILE A 192 17.36 5.58 13.34
CA ILE A 192 17.00 5.44 11.91
C ILE A 192 18.22 5.69 11.04
N LEU A 193 18.87 6.84 11.22
CA LEU A 193 20.08 7.18 10.48
C LEU A 193 21.17 6.13 10.69
N SER A 194 21.39 5.70 11.94
CA SER A 194 22.42 4.69 12.27
C SER A 194 22.17 3.37 11.55
N TYR A 195 20.94 2.85 11.56
CA TYR A 195 20.58 1.60 10.91
C TYR A 195 20.70 1.70 9.38
N MET A 196 20.22 2.80 8.77
CA MET A 196 20.36 3.00 7.33
C MET A 196 21.80 3.09 6.88
N LEU A 197 22.67 3.80 7.63
CA LEU A 197 24.11 3.88 7.34
C LEU A 197 24.81 2.54 7.52
N ASP A 198 24.42 1.72 8.49
CA ASP A 198 24.93 0.37 8.65
C ASP A 198 24.58 -0.50 7.43
N LYS A 199 23.32 -0.47 6.99
CA LYS A 199 22.86 -1.20 5.80
C LYS A 199 23.57 -0.72 4.53
N LEU A 200 23.70 0.58 4.32
CA LEU A 200 24.41 1.16 3.17
C LEU A 200 25.86 0.62 3.07
N ARG A 201 26.54 0.44 4.21
CA ARG A 201 27.92 -0.08 4.26
C ARG A 201 27.97 -1.59 4.06
N ASN A 202 27.07 -2.33 4.68
CA ASN A 202 27.17 -3.78 4.82
C ASN A 202 26.31 -4.57 3.82
N ARG A 203 25.48 -3.89 3.01
CA ARG A 203 24.61 -4.50 1.99
C ARG A 203 24.86 -3.89 0.60
N PRO A 204 26.00 -4.19 -0.03
CA PRO A 204 26.35 -3.58 -1.32
C PRO A 204 25.31 -3.83 -2.41
N GLN A 205 24.57 -4.95 -2.41
CA GLN A 205 23.53 -5.26 -3.40
C GLN A 205 22.25 -4.42 -3.22
N GLN A 206 22.10 -3.74 -2.10
CA GLN A 206 20.95 -2.90 -1.76
C GLN A 206 21.37 -1.44 -1.54
N ARG A 207 22.55 -1.05 -2.05
CA ARG A 207 23.11 0.29 -1.79
C ARG A 207 22.23 1.40 -2.35
N ALA A 208 21.73 1.24 -3.57
CA ALA A 208 20.79 2.18 -4.19
C ALA A 208 19.55 2.39 -3.30
N LEU A 209 18.96 1.31 -2.80
CA LEU A 209 17.78 1.37 -1.93
C LEU A 209 18.05 2.18 -0.65
N TYR A 210 19.15 1.88 0.05
CA TYR A 210 19.45 2.59 1.30
C TYR A 210 19.94 4.03 1.07
N ALA A 211 20.53 4.34 -0.09
CA ALA A 211 20.80 5.71 -0.50
C ALA A 211 19.50 6.50 -0.69
N SER A 212 18.51 5.93 -1.39
CA SER A 212 17.17 6.51 -1.56
C SER A 212 16.47 6.74 -0.20
N PHE A 213 16.54 5.78 0.72
CA PHE A 213 15.96 5.96 2.07
C PHE A 213 16.65 7.10 2.84
N LEU A 214 17.98 7.23 2.74
CA LEU A 214 18.72 8.33 3.37
C LEU A 214 18.39 9.70 2.79
N GLY A 215 18.21 9.79 1.45
CA GLY A 215 17.72 11.00 0.78
C GLY A 215 16.36 11.40 1.31
N LYS A 216 15.42 10.46 1.33
CA LYS A 216 14.04 10.65 1.82
C LYS A 216 13.99 11.02 3.31
N LEU A 217 14.87 10.44 4.15
CA LEU A 217 14.98 10.78 5.57
C LEU A 217 15.33 12.26 5.79
N GLY A 218 16.03 12.87 4.85
CA GLY A 218 16.31 14.30 4.89
C GLY A 218 17.38 14.71 5.91
N ASP A 219 18.22 13.78 6.41
CA ASP A 219 19.25 14.07 7.42
C ASP A 219 20.60 14.35 6.75
N PRO A 220 21.11 15.64 6.76
CA PRO A 220 22.38 15.99 6.10
C PRO A 220 23.61 15.28 6.66
N ARG A 221 23.53 14.68 7.85
CA ARG A 221 24.65 13.89 8.44
C ARG A 221 24.97 12.66 7.60
N ALA A 222 24.06 12.21 6.72
CA ALA A 222 24.29 11.10 5.80
C ALA A 222 25.27 11.45 4.66
N ILE A 223 25.40 12.72 4.27
CA ILE A 223 26.17 13.17 3.11
C ILE A 223 27.62 12.65 3.16
N ASP A 224 28.33 12.92 4.27
CA ASP A 224 29.76 12.54 4.40
C ASP A 224 29.93 11.01 4.42
N ALA A 225 28.93 10.26 4.85
CA ALA A 225 28.97 8.80 4.85
C ALA A 225 28.70 8.20 3.45
N MET A 226 27.96 8.89 2.58
CA MET A 226 27.65 8.46 1.22
C MET A 226 28.76 8.79 0.20
N LYS A 227 29.42 9.95 0.33
CA LYS A 227 30.45 10.42 -0.62
C LYS A 227 31.55 9.41 -0.95
N PRO A 228 32.13 8.63 0.00
CA PRO A 228 33.14 7.65 -0.32
C PRO A 228 32.73 6.58 -1.30
N PHE A 229 31.43 6.22 -1.33
CA PHE A 229 30.90 5.21 -2.25
C PHE A 229 30.90 5.68 -3.71
N LEU A 230 30.77 6.99 -3.97
CA LEU A 230 30.84 7.55 -5.33
C LEU A 230 32.20 7.31 -6.01
N THR A 231 33.26 7.09 -5.25
CA THR A 231 34.64 6.90 -5.76
C THR A 231 35.03 5.44 -5.94
N LEU A 232 34.15 4.48 -5.57
CA LEU A 232 34.42 3.06 -5.77
C LEU A 232 34.57 2.73 -7.27
N THR A 233 35.56 1.91 -7.59
CA THR A 233 35.85 1.53 -8.98
C THR A 233 34.86 0.51 -9.54
N ASP A 234 34.27 -0.28 -8.65
CA ASP A 234 33.34 -1.38 -8.93
C ASP A 234 31.87 -1.04 -8.64
N ILE A 235 31.56 0.24 -8.40
CA ILE A 235 30.17 0.67 -8.20
C ILE A 235 29.40 0.59 -9.52
N GLY A 236 28.20 -0.01 -9.52
CA GLY A 236 27.26 0.00 -10.64
C GLY A 236 26.61 1.37 -10.84
N TYR A 237 26.09 1.60 -12.05
CA TYR A 237 25.48 2.89 -12.39
C TYR A 237 24.27 3.24 -11.53
N LEU A 238 23.39 2.26 -11.24
CA LEU A 238 22.22 2.51 -10.39
C LEU A 238 22.61 2.93 -8.97
N ASP A 239 23.55 2.24 -8.34
CA ASP A 239 24.04 2.64 -7.02
C ASP A 239 24.65 4.04 -7.04
N TYR A 240 25.40 4.35 -8.09
CA TYR A 240 26.05 5.65 -8.24
C TYR A 240 25.04 6.79 -8.40
N ILE A 241 24.03 6.61 -9.25
CA ILE A 241 23.05 7.67 -9.49
C ILE A 241 22.15 7.92 -8.27
N GLU A 242 21.75 6.84 -7.58
CA GLU A 242 20.94 6.97 -6.36
C GLU A 242 21.71 7.65 -5.22
N LEU A 243 23.01 7.35 -5.05
CA LEU A 243 23.86 8.06 -4.10
C LEU A 243 23.99 9.55 -4.44
N ARG A 244 24.14 9.88 -5.72
CA ARG A 244 24.19 11.29 -6.15
C ARG A 244 22.88 12.01 -5.85
N ASN A 245 21.76 11.43 -6.26
CA ASN A 245 20.42 11.98 -6.03
C ASN A 245 20.20 12.23 -4.53
N ALA A 246 20.47 11.24 -3.69
CA ALA A 246 20.33 11.38 -2.24
C ALA A 246 21.21 12.50 -1.66
N ILE A 247 22.47 12.63 -2.10
CA ILE A 247 23.36 13.70 -1.66
C ILE A 247 22.83 15.07 -2.09
N GLU A 248 22.32 15.21 -3.32
CA GLU A 248 21.74 16.45 -3.84
C GLU A 248 20.44 16.81 -3.09
N GLU A 249 19.54 15.84 -2.85
CA GLU A 249 18.33 16.03 -2.05
C GLU A 249 18.63 16.54 -0.63
N LEU A 250 19.73 16.07 -0.04
CA LEU A 250 20.22 16.53 1.26
C LEU A 250 20.96 17.89 1.21
N GLY A 251 21.06 18.51 0.02
CA GLY A 251 21.74 19.80 -0.16
C GLY A 251 23.26 19.68 -0.25
N GLY A 252 23.82 18.49 -0.45
CA GLY A 252 25.23 18.25 -0.65
C GLY A 252 25.66 18.38 -2.11
N ASP A 253 26.98 18.50 -2.33
CA ASP A 253 27.58 18.44 -3.66
C ASP A 253 28.19 17.05 -3.87
N PRO A 254 27.66 16.23 -4.83
CA PRO A 254 28.20 14.91 -5.14
C PRO A 254 29.46 14.95 -6.01
N GLY A 255 29.91 16.12 -6.46
CA GLY A 255 31.07 16.30 -7.34
C GLY A 255 30.78 16.03 -8.80
N GLU A 256 31.86 15.90 -9.61
CA GLU A 256 31.75 15.69 -11.06
C GLU A 256 31.11 14.34 -11.41
N GLU A 257 30.35 14.32 -12.51
CA GLU A 257 29.74 13.09 -13.02
C GLU A 257 30.81 12.14 -13.62
N ARG A 258 30.57 10.84 -13.42
CA ARG A 258 31.31 9.76 -14.08
C ARG A 258 30.52 9.18 -15.25
N THR A 259 31.25 8.66 -16.21
CA THR A 259 30.68 7.85 -17.29
C THR A 259 30.80 6.37 -16.98
N PHE A 260 29.80 5.59 -17.34
CA PHE A 260 29.69 4.15 -17.07
C PHE A 260 29.56 3.35 -18.37
N TYR A 261 30.40 3.67 -19.36
CA TYR A 261 30.38 2.94 -20.63
C TYR A 261 30.56 1.44 -20.41
N GLY A 262 29.59 0.64 -20.96
CA GLY A 262 29.57 -0.81 -20.81
C GLY A 262 28.75 -1.32 -19.62
N ASP A 263 28.26 -0.43 -18.75
CA ASP A 263 27.28 -0.78 -17.72
C ASP A 263 25.88 -0.88 -18.39
N PRO A 264 25.16 -2.01 -18.24
CA PRO A 264 23.87 -2.23 -18.93
C PRO A 264 22.81 -1.18 -18.59
N ASP A 265 22.74 -0.75 -17.32
CA ASP A 265 21.73 0.22 -16.85
C ASP A 265 22.04 1.61 -17.41
N TYR A 266 23.32 1.98 -17.45
CA TYR A 266 23.76 3.25 -18.05
C TYR A 266 23.44 3.31 -19.54
N GLU A 267 23.73 2.23 -20.29
CA GLU A 267 23.47 2.18 -21.73
C GLU A 267 21.95 2.17 -22.03
N ALA A 268 21.16 1.52 -21.18
CA ALA A 268 19.69 1.53 -21.30
C ALA A 268 19.10 2.93 -21.12
N MET A 269 19.56 3.68 -20.09
CA MET A 269 19.06 5.03 -19.81
C MET A 269 19.52 6.08 -20.84
N ARG A 270 20.68 5.86 -21.46
CA ARG A 270 21.20 6.77 -22.51
C ARG A 270 20.44 6.69 -23.83
N ASN A 271 19.75 5.58 -24.09
CA ASN A 271 19.01 5.33 -25.33
C ASN A 271 17.52 5.72 -25.25
N ILE A 272 17.08 6.35 -24.14
CA ILE A 272 15.75 6.92 -23.94
C ILE A 272 15.82 8.42 -24.20
#